data_a2fbe1e64ddd2a486887814f9ecf70ec
#
_entry.id   a2fbe1e64ddd2a486887814f9ecf70ec
#
_cell.length_a   1.000
_cell.length_b   1.000
_cell.length_c   1.000
_cell.angle_alpha   90.00
_cell.angle_beta   90.00
_cell.angle_gamma   90.00
#
_symmetry.space_group_name_H-M   'P 1'
#
loop_
_entity.id
_entity.type
_entity.pdbx_description
1 polymer ?
#
loop_
_entity_poly.entity_id
_entity_poly.type
_entity_poly.pdbx_seq_one_letter_code
_entity_poly.pdbx_strand_id
1 'polypeptide(L)' 'ERTNLVNNLAGDLGKVKDSKVKHKMLSYFYKADSEYGTRLTKAVNGDIKMVKQLAAKL' A
#
# COMPACT_ATOMS: atom_id res chain seq x y z
N GLU A 1 9.20 15.14 -3.88
CA GLU A 1 10.08 14.12 -3.37
C GLU A 1 9.31 12.88 -2.97
N ARG A 2 10.00 11.76 -2.77
CA ARG A 2 9.36 10.48 -2.46
C ARG A 2 8.46 10.54 -1.25
N THR A 3 8.91 11.22 -0.19
CA THR A 3 8.14 11.33 1.04
C THR A 3 6.81 12.02 0.81
N ASN A 4 6.79 13.08 0.03
CA ASN A 4 5.55 13.81 -0.28
C ASN A 4 4.60 12.94 -1.11
N LEU A 5 5.14 12.18 -2.06
CA LEU A 5 4.31 11.27 -2.87
C LEU A 5 3.66 10.20 -2.01
N VAL A 6 4.44 9.61 -1.08
CA VAL A 6 3.90 8.58 -0.18
C VAL A 6 2.80 9.19 0.69
N ASN A 7 3.02 10.39 1.23
CA ASN A 7 2.03 11.04 2.09
C ASN A 7 0.74 11.34 1.32
N ASN A 8 0.85 11.80 0.08
CA ASN A 8 -0.32 12.08 -0.75
C ASN A 8 -1.12 10.82 -1.06
N LEU A 9 -0.43 9.73 -1.44
CA LEU A 9 -1.09 8.47 -1.71
C LEU A 9 -1.69 7.87 -0.44
N ALA A 10 -1.00 8.00 0.69
CA ALA A 10 -1.52 7.52 1.97
C ALA A 10 -2.81 8.24 2.33
N GLY A 11 -2.89 9.56 2.08
CA GLY A 11 -4.10 10.33 2.30
C GLY A 11 -5.26 9.84 1.44
N ASP A 12 -5.00 9.56 0.18
CA ASP A 12 -6.02 9.06 -0.74
C ASP A 12 -6.47 7.65 -0.36
N LEU A 13 -5.52 6.77 -0.07
CA LEU A 13 -5.82 5.39 0.32
C LEU A 13 -6.51 5.31 1.67
N GLY A 14 -6.20 6.24 2.57
CA GLY A 14 -6.86 6.32 3.87
C GLY A 14 -8.34 6.63 3.78
N LYS A 15 -8.80 7.18 2.67
CA LYS A 15 -10.22 7.45 2.43
C LYS A 15 -10.97 6.23 1.94
N VAL A 16 -10.26 5.18 1.53
CA VAL A 16 -10.89 3.94 1.06
C VAL A 16 -11.45 3.20 2.26
N LYS A 17 -12.76 2.98 2.27
CA LYS A 17 -13.44 2.32 3.39
C LYS A 17 -13.24 0.81 3.39
N ASP A 18 -13.09 0.22 2.21
CA ASP A 18 -12.92 -1.22 2.06
C ASP A 18 -11.44 -1.59 2.21
N SER A 19 -11.12 -2.27 3.31
CA SER A 19 -9.74 -2.67 3.59
C SER A 19 -9.19 -3.66 2.55
N LYS A 20 -10.05 -4.48 1.96
CA LYS A 20 -9.63 -5.42 0.91
C LYS A 20 -9.15 -4.66 -0.32
N VAL A 21 -9.90 -3.64 -0.73
CA VAL A 21 -9.51 -2.79 -1.87
C VAL A 21 -8.22 -2.06 -1.55
N LYS A 22 -8.12 -1.52 -0.34
CA LYS A 22 -6.90 -0.82 0.09
C LYS A 22 -5.67 -1.73 0.00
N HIS A 23 -5.76 -2.93 0.56
CA HIS A 23 -4.64 -3.87 0.56
C HIS A 23 -4.33 -4.38 -0.85
N LYS A 24 -5.34 -4.54 -1.68
CA LYS A 24 -5.14 -4.92 -3.08
C LYS A 24 -4.34 -3.86 -3.82
N MET A 25 -4.68 -2.59 -3.64
CA MET A 25 -3.94 -1.50 -4.25
C MET A 25 -2.50 -1.46 -3.74
N LEU A 26 -2.32 -1.65 -2.43
CA LEU A 26 -0.99 -1.69 -1.83
C LEU A 26 -0.16 -2.83 -2.40
N SER A 27 -0.79 -3.97 -2.68
CA SER A 27 -0.07 -5.12 -3.26
C SER A 27 0.45 -4.83 -4.66
N TYR A 28 -0.27 -4.06 -5.45
CA TYR A 28 0.22 -3.64 -6.77
C TYR A 28 1.48 -2.80 -6.64
N PHE A 29 1.47 -1.83 -5.73
CA PHE A 29 2.64 -1.00 -5.47
C PHE A 29 3.80 -1.83 -4.95
N TYR A 30 3.52 -2.75 -4.04
CA TYR A 30 4.53 -3.64 -3.47
C TYR A 30 5.19 -4.51 -4.55
N LYS A 31 4.39 -5.04 -5.48
CA LYS A 31 4.93 -5.86 -6.56
C LYS A 31 5.83 -5.05 -7.50
N ALA A 32 5.47 -3.80 -7.75
CA ALA A 32 6.26 -2.92 -8.60
C ALA A 32 7.55 -2.46 -7.90
N ASP A 33 7.45 -2.15 -6.60
CA ASP A 33 8.56 -1.71 -5.77
C ASP A 33 8.26 -2.08 -4.33
N SER A 34 8.93 -3.14 -3.84
CA SER A 34 8.66 -3.66 -2.51
C SER A 34 8.95 -2.64 -1.41
N GLU A 35 9.98 -1.82 -1.57
CA GLU A 35 10.30 -0.80 -0.59
C GLU A 35 9.21 0.27 -0.53
N TYR A 36 8.79 0.75 -1.70
CA TYR A 36 7.74 1.75 -1.78
C TYR A 36 6.42 1.21 -1.23
N GLY A 37 6.05 -0.02 -1.62
CA GLY A 37 4.84 -0.67 -1.13
C GLY A 37 4.85 -0.85 0.39
N THR A 38 6.00 -1.19 0.96
CA THR A 38 6.15 -1.33 2.41
C THR A 38 5.96 0.01 3.11
N ARG A 39 6.58 1.06 2.61
CA ARG A 39 6.45 2.40 3.18
C ARG A 39 5.01 2.89 3.10
N LEU A 40 4.37 2.69 1.95
CA LEU A 40 2.99 3.10 1.74
C LEU A 40 2.05 2.35 2.68
N THR A 41 2.27 1.05 2.85
CA THR A 41 1.48 0.23 3.77
C THR A 41 1.57 0.75 5.20
N LYS A 42 2.77 1.09 5.65
CA LYS A 42 2.96 1.66 6.98
C LYS A 42 2.28 3.02 7.12
N ALA A 43 2.34 3.84 6.08
CA ALA A 43 1.77 5.18 6.12
C ALA A 43 0.24 5.15 6.27
N VAL A 44 -0.41 4.11 5.77
CA VAL A 44 -1.87 3.95 5.86
C VAL A 44 -2.30 2.97 6.94
N ASN A 45 -1.37 2.55 7.80
CA ASN A 45 -1.60 1.56 8.86
C ASN A 45 -2.15 0.25 8.30
N GLY A 46 -1.67 -0.16 7.13
CA GLY A 46 -2.05 -1.42 6.50
C GLY A 46 -1.30 -2.60 7.07
N ASP A 47 -1.73 -3.82 6.70
CA ASP A 47 -1.09 -5.06 7.11
C ASP A 47 -0.12 -5.51 6.01
N ILE A 48 1.18 -5.39 6.29
CA ILE A 48 2.21 -5.75 5.31
C ILE A 48 2.17 -7.24 4.97
N LYS A 49 1.79 -8.08 5.93
CA LYS A 49 1.68 -9.52 5.66
C LYS A 49 0.61 -9.79 4.60
N MET A 50 -0.52 -9.13 4.72
CA MET A 50 -1.60 -9.25 3.73
C MET A 50 -1.15 -8.70 2.38
N VAL A 51 -0.45 -7.59 2.37
CA VAL A 51 0.07 -6.99 1.14
C VAL A 51 1.03 -7.95 0.44
N LYS A 52 1.93 -8.56 1.20
CA LYS A 52 2.87 -9.52 0.64
C LYS A 52 2.16 -10.73 0.05
N GLN A 53 1.15 -11.25 0.75
CA GLN A 53 0.39 -12.39 0.26
C GLN A 53 -0.36 -12.05 -1.01
N LEU A 54 -1.00 -10.90 -1.06
CA LEU A 54 -1.73 -10.48 -2.26
C LEU A 54 -0.78 -10.24 -3.42
N ALA A 55 0.37 -9.63 -3.17
CA ALA A 55 1.37 -9.41 -4.21
C ALA A 55 1.89 -10.73 -4.79
N ALA A 56 2.02 -11.75 -3.94
CA ALA A 56 2.48 -13.07 -4.40
C ALA A 56 1.47 -13.74 -5.32
N LYS A 57 0.19 -13.39 -5.21
CA LYS A 57 -0.86 -13.94 -6.06
C LYS A 57 -1.01 -13.20 -7.38
N LEU A 58 -0.36 -12.06 -7.50
CA LEU A 58 -0.36 -11.30 -8.74
C LEU A 58 0.68 -11.89 -9.71
#